data_9f61b068a589fbd5571eedb04caf6f7e
#
_entry.id   9f61b068a589fbd5571eedb04caf6f7e
#
_cell.length_a   1.000
_cell.length_b   1.000
_cell.length_c   1.000
_cell.angle_alpha   90.00
_cell.angle_beta   90.00
_cell.angle_gamma   90.00
#
_symmetry.space_group_name_H-M   'P 1'
#
loop_
_entity.id
_entity.type
_entity.pdbx_description
1 polymer ?
#
loop_
_entity_poly.entity_id
_entity_poly.type
_entity_poly.pdbx_seq_one_letter_code
_entity_poly.pdbx_strand_id
1 'polypeptide(L)'
;MSASSTDSTEIHISGIARDSIVDGEGIRLTVFTQGCPRRCPGCHNPDTQPLVGGRMTTVGAVLAELDENPLLTGLTLSGGEPFLQPAALLPLARGAHARGLDVWSYTGYTLEELRAQENPAVDALLDELDVLVDGDYREEERDLTLHFRGSRNQRVIDLAATRATGTLRLLYKDE
;
A
#
# COMPACT_ATOMS: atom_id res chain seq x y z
N MET A 1 -21.33 -18.43 11.59
CA MET A 1 -21.36 -17.51 10.43
C MET A 1 -20.39 -18.03 9.39
N SER A 2 -20.83 -18.25 8.17
CA SER A 2 -19.96 -18.66 7.07
C SER A 2 -19.02 -17.49 6.74
N ALA A 3 -17.70 -17.68 6.87
CA ALA A 3 -16.74 -16.71 6.38
C ALA A 3 -17.01 -16.50 4.88
N SER A 4 -17.03 -15.24 4.45
CA SER A 4 -17.13 -14.90 3.02
C SER A 4 -15.97 -15.58 2.28
N SER A 5 -16.19 -16.03 1.04
CA SER A 5 -15.11 -16.61 0.22
C SER A 5 -13.90 -15.68 0.05
N THR A 6 -14.10 -14.37 0.21
CA THR A 6 -13.04 -13.35 0.19
C THR A 6 -12.18 -13.35 1.45
N ASP A 7 -12.73 -13.74 2.61
CA ASP A 7 -12.00 -13.76 3.89
C ASP A 7 -10.91 -14.84 3.92
N SER A 8 -11.05 -15.89 3.13
CA SER A 8 -10.04 -16.97 2.99
C SER A 8 -8.95 -16.67 1.96
N THR A 9 -9.00 -15.54 1.25
CA THR A 9 -7.97 -15.13 0.30
C THR A 9 -6.64 -15.00 1.02
N GLU A 10 -5.62 -15.70 0.52
CA GLU A 10 -4.28 -15.69 1.10
C GLU A 10 -3.46 -14.51 0.59
N ILE A 11 -2.68 -13.92 1.50
CA ILE A 11 -1.73 -12.83 1.22
C ILE A 11 -0.36 -13.23 1.77
N HIS A 12 0.67 -13.05 0.98
CA HIS A 12 2.07 -13.27 1.39
C HIS A 12 2.64 -11.99 1.98
N ILE A 13 2.95 -11.99 3.27
CA ILE A 13 3.38 -10.82 4.01
C ILE A 13 4.71 -11.06 4.74
N SER A 14 5.45 -9.98 4.96
CA SER A 14 6.61 -9.95 5.85
C SER A 14 6.18 -9.69 7.29
N GLY A 15 5.22 -8.81 7.51
CA GLY A 15 4.72 -8.47 8.82
C GLY A 15 3.62 -7.43 8.80
N ILE A 16 3.18 -7.05 10.00
CA ILE A 16 2.14 -6.04 10.23
C ILE A 16 2.59 -5.09 11.33
N ALA A 17 2.47 -3.79 11.09
CA ALA A 17 2.59 -2.76 12.13
C ALA A 17 1.19 -2.26 12.50
N ARG A 18 0.83 -2.36 13.79
CA ARG A 18 -0.56 -2.17 14.26
C ARG A 18 -0.93 -0.71 14.51
N ASP A 19 0.03 0.14 14.82
CA ASP A 19 -0.22 1.53 15.26
C ASP A 19 0.78 2.48 14.57
N SER A 20 0.96 2.35 13.25
CA SER A 20 1.88 3.19 12.50
C SER A 20 1.36 4.62 12.35
N ILE A 21 2.26 5.58 12.56
CA ILE A 21 2.02 7.01 12.32
C ILE A 21 2.98 7.58 11.25
N VAL A 22 3.77 6.70 10.62
CA VAL A 22 4.79 7.09 9.63
C VAL A 22 4.49 6.58 8.22
N ASP A 23 3.46 5.77 8.07
CA ASP A 23 3.09 5.14 6.80
C ASP A 23 1.84 5.77 6.16
N GLY A 24 1.57 7.03 6.45
CA GLY A 24 0.42 7.78 6.00
C GLY A 24 -0.18 8.63 7.12
N GLU A 25 -1.19 9.41 6.79
CA GLU A 25 -1.87 10.27 7.75
C GLU A 25 -2.68 9.46 8.78
N GLY A 26 -2.70 9.94 10.03
CA GLY A 26 -3.44 9.33 11.12
C GLY A 26 -2.75 8.11 11.72
N ILE A 27 -3.52 7.26 12.38
CA ILE A 27 -3.06 6.00 12.98
C ILE A 27 -3.47 4.87 12.04
N ARG A 28 -2.49 4.06 11.62
CA ARG A 28 -2.71 3.10 10.54
C ARG A 28 -2.29 1.68 10.93
N LEU A 29 -3.02 0.71 10.40
CA LEU A 29 -2.50 -0.64 10.31
C LEU A 29 -1.73 -0.74 9.00
N THR A 30 -0.45 -1.11 9.07
CA THR A 30 0.39 -1.25 7.88
C THR A 30 0.71 -2.72 7.63
N VAL A 31 0.37 -3.20 6.45
CA VAL A 31 0.70 -4.54 5.97
C VAL A 31 1.92 -4.46 5.08
N PHE A 32 3.00 -5.14 5.49
CA PHE A 32 4.23 -5.25 4.70
C PHE A 32 4.17 -6.54 3.88
N THR A 33 3.96 -6.41 2.58
CA THR A 33 3.94 -7.56 1.67
C THR A 33 5.34 -8.15 1.49
N GLN A 34 5.42 -9.45 1.19
CA GLN A 34 6.68 -10.13 0.90
C GLN A 34 6.89 -10.25 -0.60
N GLY A 35 8.11 -9.94 -1.04
CA GLY A 35 8.54 -9.98 -2.43
C GLY A 35 8.55 -8.60 -3.11
N CYS A 36 9.68 -8.27 -3.73
CA CYS A 36 9.84 -7.03 -4.50
C CYS A 36 10.89 -7.23 -5.60
N PRO A 37 10.56 -6.99 -6.87
CA PRO A 37 11.51 -7.15 -7.97
C PRO A 37 12.48 -5.96 -8.11
N ARG A 38 12.21 -4.85 -7.44
CA ARG A 38 12.91 -3.57 -7.66
C ARG A 38 14.32 -3.54 -7.07
N ARG A 39 14.54 -4.12 -5.90
CA ARG A 39 15.84 -4.17 -5.21
C ARG A 39 16.55 -2.81 -5.12
N CYS A 40 15.81 -1.77 -4.72
CA CYS A 40 16.37 -0.42 -4.63
C CYS A 40 17.55 -0.38 -3.65
N PRO A 41 18.70 0.21 -4.03
CA PRO A 41 19.80 0.45 -3.09
C PRO A 41 19.33 1.33 -1.94
N GLY A 42 19.67 0.95 -0.70
CA GLY A 42 19.25 1.68 0.50
C GLY A 42 17.78 1.49 0.89
N CYS A 43 17.09 0.51 0.32
CA CYS A 43 15.71 0.19 0.66
C CYS A 43 15.51 0.12 2.18
N HIS A 44 14.44 0.74 2.69
CA HIS A 44 14.13 0.75 4.12
C HIS A 44 13.65 -0.60 4.66
N ASN A 45 13.16 -1.49 3.77
CA ASN A 45 12.62 -2.80 4.12
C ASN A 45 13.32 -3.93 3.32
N PRO A 46 14.64 -4.10 3.44
CA PRO A 46 15.37 -5.04 2.60
C PRO A 46 14.92 -6.49 2.79
N ASP A 47 14.43 -6.85 3.96
CA ASP A 47 13.94 -8.20 4.28
C ASP A 47 12.64 -8.56 3.54
N THR A 48 11.93 -7.57 3.01
CA THR A 48 10.71 -7.77 2.23
C THR A 48 10.98 -8.04 0.74
N GLN A 49 12.21 -7.86 0.28
CA GLN A 49 12.56 -8.00 -1.14
C GLN A 49 12.55 -9.45 -1.65
N PRO A 50 13.06 -10.46 -0.91
CA PRO A 50 13.03 -11.83 -1.41
C PRO A 50 11.62 -12.32 -1.69
N LEU A 51 11.45 -13.09 -2.79
CA LEU A 51 10.18 -13.72 -3.14
C LEU A 51 9.82 -14.88 -2.19
N VAL A 52 10.78 -15.34 -1.40
CA VAL A 52 10.64 -16.38 -0.38
C VAL A 52 10.78 -15.78 1.00
N GLY A 53 10.35 -16.50 2.03
CA GLY A 53 10.33 -15.99 3.41
C GLY A 53 8.99 -15.37 3.76
N GLY A 54 8.97 -14.57 4.82
CA GLY A 54 7.71 -14.05 5.33
C GLY A 54 6.76 -15.15 5.80
N ARG A 55 5.48 -14.87 5.76
CA ARG A 55 4.41 -15.82 6.12
C ARG A 55 3.15 -15.59 5.30
N MET A 56 2.36 -16.65 5.17
CA MET A 56 1.00 -16.53 4.62
C MET A 56 0.04 -16.08 5.72
N THR A 57 -0.87 -15.20 5.37
CA THR A 57 -2.03 -14.83 6.18
C THR A 57 -3.26 -14.75 5.28
N THR A 58 -4.41 -14.46 5.85
CA THR A 58 -5.64 -14.30 5.08
C THR A 58 -6.19 -12.87 5.19
N VAL A 59 -6.97 -12.48 4.21
CA VAL A 59 -7.72 -11.21 4.25
C VAL A 59 -8.54 -11.11 5.54
N GLY A 60 -9.27 -12.17 5.89
CA GLY A 60 -10.09 -12.19 7.10
C GLY A 60 -9.28 -11.98 8.38
N ALA A 61 -8.08 -12.55 8.47
CA ALA A 61 -7.21 -12.37 9.63
C ALA A 61 -6.75 -10.91 9.77
N VAL A 62 -6.39 -10.26 8.65
CA VAL A 62 -5.98 -8.84 8.66
C VAL A 62 -7.17 -7.92 8.96
N LEU A 63 -8.35 -8.20 8.42
CA LEU A 63 -9.56 -7.45 8.73
C LEU A 63 -9.94 -7.56 10.21
N ALA A 64 -9.75 -8.73 10.84
CA ALA A 64 -9.93 -8.89 12.27
C ALA A 64 -8.98 -8.01 13.09
N GLU A 65 -7.73 -7.86 12.66
CA GLU A 65 -6.78 -6.94 13.30
C GLU A 65 -7.20 -5.47 13.15
N LEU A 66 -7.81 -5.07 12.04
CA LEU A 66 -8.41 -3.73 11.89
C LEU A 66 -9.52 -3.48 12.92
N ASP A 67 -10.30 -4.49 13.22
CA ASP A 67 -11.42 -4.39 14.19
C ASP A 67 -10.94 -4.28 15.64
N GLU A 68 -9.71 -4.67 15.96
CA GLU A 68 -9.17 -4.64 17.32
C GLU A 68 -8.85 -3.24 17.84
N ASN A 69 -8.54 -2.29 16.96
CA ASN A 69 -8.16 -0.93 17.35
C ASN A 69 -9.12 0.11 16.76
N PRO A 70 -10.05 0.65 17.58
CA PRO A 70 -11.00 1.65 17.12
C PRO A 70 -10.40 3.02 16.82
N LEU A 71 -9.12 3.23 17.13
CA LEU A 71 -8.42 4.50 16.85
C LEU A 71 -7.82 4.53 15.45
N LEU A 72 -7.82 3.43 14.73
CA LEU A 72 -7.31 3.38 13.37
C LEU A 72 -8.12 4.30 12.45
N THR A 73 -7.41 5.06 11.63
CA THR A 73 -7.99 5.92 10.59
C THR A 73 -7.82 5.32 9.20
N GLY A 74 -6.92 4.37 9.03
CA GLY A 74 -6.68 3.79 7.73
C GLY A 74 -5.82 2.51 7.72
N LEU A 75 -5.78 1.93 6.55
CA LEU A 75 -4.94 0.80 6.17
C LEU A 75 -3.85 1.29 5.22
N THR A 76 -2.62 0.83 5.41
CA THR A 76 -1.52 1.06 4.46
C THR A 76 -0.96 -0.27 3.95
N LEU A 77 -0.80 -0.37 2.65
CA LEU A 77 -0.14 -1.47 1.97
C LEU A 77 1.29 -1.03 1.64
N SER A 78 2.27 -1.73 2.16
CA SER A 78 3.69 -1.38 2.04
C SER A 78 4.54 -2.65 1.97
N GLY A 79 5.81 -2.58 2.36
CA GLY A 79 6.72 -3.71 2.48
C GLY A 79 7.53 -3.93 1.24
N GLY A 80 7.36 -5.08 0.59
CA GLY A 80 7.91 -5.39 -0.72
C GLY A 80 7.22 -4.57 -1.80
N GLU A 81 6.61 -5.24 -2.77
CA GLU A 81 5.82 -4.56 -3.81
C GLU A 81 4.36 -5.04 -3.72
N PRO A 82 3.43 -4.23 -3.20
CA PRO A 82 2.02 -4.62 -3.10
C PRO A 82 1.40 -5.01 -4.43
N PHE A 83 1.82 -4.39 -5.53
CA PHE A 83 1.30 -4.68 -6.87
C PHE A 83 1.84 -5.97 -7.52
N LEU A 84 2.60 -6.79 -6.77
CA LEU A 84 2.80 -8.21 -7.10
C LEU A 84 1.60 -9.08 -6.70
N GLN A 85 0.77 -8.61 -5.78
CA GLN A 85 -0.38 -9.34 -5.24
C GLN A 85 -1.70 -8.54 -5.33
N PRO A 86 -1.98 -7.85 -6.45
CA PRO A 86 -3.09 -6.91 -6.50
C PRO A 86 -4.45 -7.58 -6.30
N ALA A 87 -4.66 -8.76 -6.88
CA ALA A 87 -5.92 -9.50 -6.75
C ALA A 87 -6.19 -9.94 -5.30
N ALA A 88 -5.14 -10.32 -4.56
CA ALA A 88 -5.25 -10.74 -3.16
C ALA A 88 -5.48 -9.55 -2.22
N LEU A 89 -4.91 -8.38 -2.52
CA LEU A 89 -5.05 -7.17 -1.70
C LEU A 89 -6.35 -6.40 -1.95
N LEU A 90 -6.99 -6.60 -3.09
CA LEU A 90 -8.24 -5.92 -3.43
C LEU A 90 -9.35 -6.14 -2.39
N PRO A 91 -9.68 -7.38 -1.98
CA PRO A 91 -10.70 -7.60 -0.95
C PRO A 91 -10.30 -7.00 0.42
N LEU A 92 -9.02 -6.91 0.72
CA LEU A 92 -8.55 -6.24 1.94
C LEU A 92 -8.82 -4.73 1.89
N ALA A 93 -8.52 -4.07 0.77
CA ALA A 93 -8.81 -2.65 0.57
C ALA A 93 -10.32 -2.37 0.68
N ARG A 94 -11.15 -3.19 0.05
CA ARG A 94 -12.62 -3.09 0.15
C ARG A 94 -13.11 -3.31 1.57
N GLY A 95 -12.54 -4.26 2.29
CA GLY A 95 -12.87 -4.54 3.68
C GLY A 95 -12.50 -3.38 4.62
N ALA A 96 -11.41 -2.67 4.36
CA ALA A 96 -11.04 -1.45 5.07
C ALA A 96 -12.06 -0.33 4.83
N HIS A 97 -12.44 -0.07 3.58
CA HIS A 97 -13.47 0.92 3.24
C HIS A 97 -14.82 0.60 3.89
N ALA A 98 -15.22 -0.66 3.94
CA ALA A 98 -16.45 -1.08 4.62
C ALA A 98 -16.45 -0.75 6.13
N ARG A 99 -15.26 -0.54 6.71
CA ARG A 99 -15.06 -0.09 8.10
C ARG A 99 -14.88 1.42 8.25
N GLY A 100 -15.04 2.18 7.17
CA GLY A 100 -14.84 3.63 7.17
C GLY A 100 -13.38 4.06 7.21
N LEU A 101 -12.44 3.16 6.88
CA LEU A 101 -11.01 3.43 6.86
C LEU A 101 -10.56 3.81 5.44
N ASP A 102 -9.65 4.76 5.31
CA ASP A 102 -9.01 5.02 4.04
C ASP A 102 -7.89 4.01 3.74
N VAL A 103 -7.48 3.92 2.48
CA VAL A 103 -6.47 2.97 2.04
C VAL A 103 -5.37 3.66 1.27
N TRP A 104 -4.15 3.55 1.80
CA TRP A 104 -2.92 3.99 1.18
C TRP A 104 -2.14 2.79 0.66
N SER A 105 -1.37 2.98 -0.42
CA SER A 105 -0.39 2.00 -0.86
C SER A 105 0.90 2.69 -1.28
N TYR A 106 2.01 2.05 -0.92
CA TYR A 106 3.32 2.34 -1.50
C TYR A 106 3.55 1.43 -2.71
N THR A 107 4.33 1.91 -3.65
CA THR A 107 4.79 1.11 -4.80
C THR A 107 6.12 1.65 -5.33
N GLY A 108 6.96 0.76 -5.80
CA GLY A 108 8.18 1.14 -6.50
C GLY A 108 7.95 1.51 -7.97
N TYR A 109 6.76 1.28 -8.51
CA TYR A 109 6.36 1.73 -9.84
C TYR A 109 5.84 3.16 -9.79
N THR A 110 5.81 3.85 -10.93
CA THR A 110 5.00 5.06 -11.08
C THR A 110 3.54 4.67 -11.40
N LEU A 111 2.61 5.58 -11.16
CA LEU A 111 1.20 5.36 -11.53
C LEU A 111 1.06 5.06 -13.03
N GLU A 112 1.85 5.74 -13.87
CA GLU A 112 1.88 5.54 -15.31
C GLU A 112 2.38 4.14 -15.68
N GLU A 113 3.43 3.65 -15.02
CA GLU A 113 3.94 2.28 -15.20
C GLU A 113 2.92 1.22 -14.77
N LEU A 114 2.21 1.45 -13.67
CA LEU A 114 1.16 0.53 -13.21
C LEU A 114 0.02 0.43 -14.23
N ARG A 115 -0.45 1.56 -14.75
CA ARG A 115 -1.49 1.60 -15.78
C ARG A 115 -1.03 0.98 -17.10
N ALA A 116 0.24 1.15 -17.47
CA ALA A 116 0.82 0.58 -18.68
C ALA A 116 0.93 -0.95 -18.65
N GLN A 117 0.77 -1.58 -17.48
CA GLN A 117 0.74 -3.05 -17.38
C GLN A 117 -0.51 -3.66 -18.03
N GLU A 118 -1.57 -2.86 -18.24
CA GLU A 118 -2.87 -3.33 -18.77
C GLU A 118 -3.39 -4.57 -18.03
N ASN A 119 -3.17 -4.59 -16.71
CA ASN A 119 -3.57 -5.69 -15.83
C ASN A 119 -4.83 -5.32 -15.07
N PRO A 120 -5.97 -5.99 -15.32
CA PRO A 120 -7.23 -5.67 -14.66
C PRO A 120 -7.18 -5.73 -13.13
N ALA A 121 -6.36 -6.63 -12.55
CA ALA A 121 -6.21 -6.71 -11.11
C ALA A 121 -5.47 -5.51 -10.53
N VAL A 122 -4.46 -4.98 -11.24
CA VAL A 122 -3.75 -3.74 -10.88
C VAL A 122 -4.70 -2.55 -10.95
N ASP A 123 -5.46 -2.43 -12.04
CA ASP A 123 -6.42 -1.35 -12.22
C ASP A 123 -7.51 -1.37 -11.15
N ALA A 124 -8.03 -2.55 -10.81
CA ALA A 124 -9.05 -2.71 -9.78
C ALA A 124 -8.51 -2.31 -8.39
N LEU A 125 -7.28 -2.67 -8.04
CA LEU A 125 -6.67 -2.23 -6.79
C LEU A 125 -6.46 -0.71 -6.78
N LEU A 126 -5.94 -0.13 -7.86
CA LEU A 126 -5.77 1.32 -7.97
C LEU A 126 -7.10 2.08 -7.78
N ASP A 127 -8.20 1.53 -8.27
CA ASP A 127 -9.53 2.14 -8.13
C ASP A 127 -10.04 2.13 -6.67
N GLU A 128 -9.54 1.21 -5.84
CA GLU A 128 -9.87 1.12 -4.41
C GLU A 128 -8.91 1.91 -3.52
N LEU A 129 -7.83 2.48 -4.03
CA LEU A 129 -6.91 3.27 -3.21
C LEU A 129 -7.34 4.73 -3.13
N ASP A 130 -7.17 5.32 -1.95
CA ASP A 130 -7.34 6.75 -1.72
C ASP A 130 -6.06 7.52 -2.03
N VAL A 131 -4.92 6.97 -1.61
CA VAL A 131 -3.60 7.59 -1.82
C VAL A 131 -2.58 6.55 -2.28
N LEU A 132 -1.76 6.94 -3.24
CA LEU A 132 -0.63 6.17 -3.75
C LEU A 132 0.66 6.94 -3.53
N VAL A 133 1.61 6.34 -2.83
CA VAL A 133 3.00 6.82 -2.78
C VAL A 133 3.77 6.04 -3.83
N ASP A 134 4.09 6.69 -4.94
CA ASP A 134 4.63 6.05 -6.13
C ASP A 134 6.10 6.41 -6.40
N GLY A 135 6.77 5.55 -7.15
CA GLY A 135 8.16 5.70 -7.57
C GLY A 135 9.13 4.88 -6.73
N ASP A 136 10.21 4.45 -7.37
CA ASP A 136 11.29 3.73 -6.71
C ASP A 136 12.04 4.62 -5.71
N TYR A 137 12.53 4.03 -4.63
CA TYR A 137 13.39 4.74 -3.70
C TYR A 137 14.77 4.99 -4.33
N ARG A 138 15.25 6.25 -4.25
CA ARG A 138 16.56 6.67 -4.73
C ARG A 138 17.38 7.28 -3.60
N GLU A 139 18.46 6.61 -3.25
CA GLU A 139 19.33 7.03 -2.15
C GLU A 139 19.94 8.42 -2.38
N GLU A 140 20.29 8.74 -3.62
CA GLU A 140 20.84 10.05 -4.01
C GLU A 140 19.83 11.20 -3.90
N GLU A 141 18.54 10.88 -3.88
CA GLU A 141 17.44 11.84 -3.69
C GLU A 141 16.81 11.76 -2.31
N ARG A 142 17.45 11.03 -1.36
CA ARG A 142 16.97 10.88 0.01
C ARG A 142 16.79 12.22 0.69
N ASP A 143 15.60 12.39 1.31
CA ASP A 143 15.29 13.59 2.07
C ASP A 143 14.34 13.24 3.22
N LEU A 144 14.82 13.41 4.45
CA LEU A 144 14.07 13.07 5.67
C LEU A 144 12.99 14.11 6.04
N THR A 145 12.93 15.22 5.34
CA THR A 145 11.93 16.27 5.57
C THR A 145 10.64 16.03 4.80
N LEU A 146 10.66 15.09 3.85
CA LEU A 146 9.50 14.77 3.02
C LEU A 146 8.41 14.04 3.81
N HIS A 147 7.15 14.36 3.54
CA HIS A 147 6.01 13.69 4.13
C HIS A 147 5.79 12.31 3.48
N PHE A 148 5.85 11.25 4.28
CA PHE A 148 5.48 9.86 3.94
C PHE A 148 6.21 9.24 2.74
N ARG A 149 7.32 9.80 2.29
CA ARG A 149 8.17 9.30 1.21
C ARG A 149 9.65 9.47 1.57
N GLY A 150 10.50 8.64 0.99
CA GLY A 150 11.92 8.58 1.35
C GLY A 150 12.83 9.38 0.44
N SER A 151 12.43 9.63 -0.80
CA SER A 151 13.24 10.33 -1.82
C SER A 151 12.39 11.29 -2.67
N ARG A 152 13.02 12.33 -3.19
CA ARG A 152 12.33 13.45 -3.86
C ARG A 152 11.61 13.06 -5.13
N ASN A 153 12.08 12.04 -5.83
CA ASN A 153 11.43 11.53 -7.04
C ASN A 153 10.06 10.88 -6.77
N GLN A 154 9.81 10.44 -5.53
CA GLN A 154 8.53 9.83 -5.16
C GLN A 154 7.43 10.88 -5.05
N ARG A 155 6.20 10.47 -5.34
CA ARG A 155 5.03 11.33 -5.27
C ARG A 155 4.01 10.76 -4.29
N VAL A 156 3.30 11.63 -3.57
CA VAL A 156 2.13 11.24 -2.78
C VAL A 156 0.89 11.72 -3.55
N ILE A 157 0.24 10.80 -4.22
CA ILE A 157 -0.85 11.06 -5.15
C ILE A 157 -2.18 10.87 -4.43
N ASP A 158 -3.02 11.91 -4.42
CA ASP A 158 -4.43 11.80 -4.05
C ASP A 158 -5.18 11.14 -5.23
N LEU A 159 -5.35 9.82 -5.15
CA LEU A 159 -6.02 9.06 -6.20
C LEU A 159 -7.51 9.36 -6.26
N ALA A 160 -8.16 9.60 -5.14
CA ALA A 160 -9.58 9.96 -5.10
C ALA A 160 -9.83 11.28 -5.84
N ALA A 161 -9.05 12.32 -5.55
CA ALA A 161 -9.14 13.59 -6.26
C ALA A 161 -8.71 13.47 -7.73
N THR A 162 -7.69 12.66 -8.02
CA THR A 162 -7.23 12.40 -9.40
C THR A 162 -8.34 11.77 -10.24
N ARG A 163 -9.05 10.76 -9.71
CA ARG A 163 -10.21 10.16 -10.38
C ARG A 163 -11.35 11.14 -10.59
N ALA A 164 -11.66 11.93 -9.56
CA ALA A 164 -12.77 12.89 -9.61
C ALA A 164 -12.54 14.03 -10.62
N THR A 165 -11.29 14.44 -10.83
CA THR A 165 -10.96 15.59 -11.70
C THR A 165 -10.40 15.17 -13.07
N GLY A 166 -9.98 13.93 -13.25
CA GLY A 166 -9.28 13.46 -14.44
C GLY A 166 -7.86 14.04 -14.61
N THR A 167 -7.35 14.73 -13.59
CA THR A 167 -6.03 15.37 -13.60
C THR A 167 -5.26 14.91 -12.37
N LEU A 168 -3.97 14.60 -12.52
CA LEU A 168 -3.10 14.20 -11.42
C LEU A 168 -3.11 15.23 -10.29
N ARG A 169 -3.46 14.78 -9.10
CA ARG A 169 -3.47 15.58 -7.87
C ARG A 169 -2.46 15.03 -6.87
N LEU A 170 -1.56 15.87 -6.42
CA LEU A 170 -0.61 15.54 -5.37
C LEU A 170 -1.15 16.00 -4.02
N LEU A 171 -1.02 15.14 -3.01
CA LEU A 171 -1.39 15.46 -1.64
C LEU A 171 -0.38 16.42 -1.01
N TYR A 172 0.90 16.23 -1.31
CA TYR A 172 2.01 17.11 -0.93
C TYR A 172 2.73 17.59 -2.17
N LYS A 173 2.97 18.89 -2.22
CA LYS A 173 3.83 19.52 -3.24
C LYS A 173 5.20 19.77 -2.64
N ASP A 174 6.22 19.66 -3.45
CA ASP A 174 7.56 20.11 -3.07
C ASP A 174 7.53 21.63 -3.03
N GLU A 175 7.91 22.21 -1.88
CA GLU A 175 8.18 23.64 -1.75
C GLU A 175 9.66 23.91 -2.06
#